data_d8fc8f03fba66dd58b5a927903339c9b
#
_entry.id   d8fc8f03fba66dd58b5a927903339c9b
#
_cell.length_a   1.000
_cell.length_b   1.000
_cell.length_c   1.000
_cell.angle_alpha   90.00
_cell.angle_beta   90.00
_cell.angle_gamma   90.00
#
_symmetry.space_group_name_H-M   'P 1'
#
loop_
_entity.id
_entity.type
_entity.pdbx_description
1 polymer ?
#
loop_
_entity_poly.entity_id
_entity_poly.type
_entity_poly.pdbx_seq_one_letter_code
_entity_poly.pdbx_strand_id
1 'polypeptide(L)' 'MSKKVFALVSGIVGGLQTIGVALVTYTSPEYATAINSAIVIAGAAIIEICNLFVQPAEGK' A
#
# COMPACT_ATOMS: atom_id res chain seq x y z
N MET A 1 -14.25 -3.48 7.85
CA MET A 1 -14.58 -3.00 6.50
C MET A 1 -14.96 -4.17 5.60
N SER A 2 -15.68 -3.89 4.54
CA SER A 2 -16.09 -4.93 3.61
C SER A 2 -14.92 -5.31 2.69
N LYS A 3 -15.04 -6.46 2.04
CA LYS A 3 -14.02 -6.88 1.08
C LYS A 3 -13.88 -5.91 -0.08
N LYS A 4 -15.02 -5.33 -0.52
CA LYS A 4 -14.99 -4.34 -1.58
C LYS A 4 -14.20 -3.11 -1.18
N VAL A 5 -14.45 -2.62 0.03
CA VAL A 5 -13.74 -1.45 0.53
C VAL A 5 -12.26 -1.77 0.70
N PHE A 6 -11.95 -2.96 1.21
CA PHE A 6 -10.57 -3.37 1.36
C PHE A 6 -9.85 -3.41 0.00
N ALA A 7 -10.51 -3.96 -1.02
CA ALA A 7 -9.92 -4.01 -2.35
C ALA A 7 -9.66 -2.60 -2.90
N LEU A 8 -10.60 -1.69 -2.67
CA LEU A 8 -10.44 -0.31 -3.10
C LEU A 8 -9.27 0.36 -2.39
N VAL A 9 -9.17 0.18 -1.07
CA VAL A 9 -8.07 0.74 -0.30
C VAL A 9 -6.74 0.18 -0.77
N SER A 10 -6.67 -1.13 -1.00
CA SER A 10 -5.45 -1.77 -1.49
C SER A 10 -5.03 -1.20 -2.85
N GLY A 11 -6.01 -0.98 -3.73
CA GLY A 11 -5.73 -0.40 -5.03
C GLY A 11 -5.18 1.02 -4.92
N ILE A 12 -5.76 1.82 -4.04
CA ILE A 12 -5.30 3.19 -3.83
C ILE A 12 -3.89 3.18 -3.25
N VAL A 13 -3.65 2.36 -2.23
CA VAL A 13 -2.31 2.27 -1.61
C VAL A 13 -1.29 1.82 -2.65
N GLY A 14 -1.61 0.79 -3.43
CA GLY A 14 -0.71 0.31 -4.47
C GLY A 14 -0.41 1.35 -5.53
N GLY A 15 -1.44 2.10 -5.93
CA GLY A 15 -1.26 3.18 -6.90
C GLY A 15 -0.37 4.29 -6.37
N LEU A 16 -0.60 4.70 -5.13
CA LEU A 16 0.22 5.72 -4.50
C LEU A 16 1.66 5.25 -4.34
N GLN A 17 1.86 3.98 -3.98
CA GLN A 17 3.21 3.42 -3.88
C GLN A 17 3.92 3.48 -5.22
N THR A 18 3.23 3.09 -6.29
CA THR A 18 3.82 3.09 -7.63
C THR A 18 4.24 4.49 -8.03
N ILE A 19 3.37 5.48 -7.81
CA ILE A 19 3.68 6.86 -8.13
C ILE A 19 4.85 7.36 -7.28
N GLY A 20 4.83 7.07 -5.97
CA GLY A 20 5.89 7.49 -5.06
C GLY A 20 7.23 6.92 -5.44
N VAL A 21 7.27 5.62 -5.76
CA VAL A 21 8.52 4.96 -6.16
C VAL A 21 9.05 5.57 -7.45
N ALA A 22 8.18 5.84 -8.40
CA ALA A 22 8.59 6.43 -9.67
C ALA A 22 9.16 7.83 -9.45
N LEU A 23 8.49 8.65 -8.63
CA LEU A 23 8.95 10.00 -8.35
C LEU A 23 10.30 10.01 -7.64
N VAL A 24 10.47 9.15 -6.64
CA VAL A 24 11.72 9.08 -5.90
C VAL A 24 12.86 8.63 -6.82
N THR A 25 12.61 7.64 -7.64
CA THR A 25 13.64 7.14 -8.57
C THR A 25 14.05 8.23 -9.54
N TYR A 26 13.10 9.06 -9.98
CA TYR A 26 13.37 10.13 -10.92
C TYR A 26 14.07 11.31 -10.28
N THR A 27 13.65 11.71 -9.06
CA THR A 27 14.14 12.94 -8.44
C THR A 27 15.35 12.71 -7.52
N SER A 28 15.44 11.55 -6.89
CA SER A 28 16.50 11.26 -5.93
C SER A 28 17.02 9.86 -6.10
N PRO A 29 17.66 9.56 -7.25
CA PRO A 29 18.09 8.18 -7.53
C PRO A 29 19.11 7.64 -6.52
N GLU A 30 19.91 8.49 -5.91
CA GLU A 30 20.91 8.02 -4.96
C GLU A 30 20.29 7.51 -3.66
N TYR A 31 19.09 7.95 -3.33
CA TYR A 31 18.38 7.50 -2.13
C TYR A 31 17.22 6.58 -2.47
N ALA A 32 17.04 6.27 -3.76
CA ALA A 32 15.85 5.58 -4.23
C ALA A 32 15.66 4.22 -3.56
N THR A 33 16.73 3.45 -3.41
CA THR A 33 16.63 2.11 -2.83
C THR A 33 16.07 2.17 -1.40
N ALA A 34 16.62 3.05 -0.58
CA ALA A 34 16.20 3.16 0.82
C ALA A 34 14.76 3.69 0.92
N ILE A 35 14.45 4.74 0.17
CA ILE A 35 13.12 5.35 0.24
C ILE A 35 12.08 4.42 -0.36
N ASN A 36 12.39 3.76 -1.47
CA ASN A 36 11.45 2.83 -2.08
C ASN A 36 11.16 1.65 -1.18
N SER A 37 12.16 1.13 -0.48
CA SER A 37 11.96 0.07 0.49
C SER A 37 11.03 0.52 1.60
N ALA A 38 11.20 1.74 2.11
CA ALA A 38 10.33 2.28 3.14
C ALA A 38 8.91 2.43 2.64
N ILE A 39 8.72 2.89 1.41
CA ILE A 39 7.40 3.04 0.80
C ILE A 39 6.70 1.68 0.72
N VAL A 40 7.40 0.67 0.24
CA VAL A 40 6.83 -0.67 0.09
C VAL A 40 6.46 -1.24 1.45
N ILE A 41 7.34 -1.12 2.43
CA ILE A 41 7.08 -1.63 3.77
C ILE A 41 5.89 -0.91 4.41
N ALA A 42 5.83 0.40 4.28
CA ALA A 42 4.72 1.18 4.84
C ALA A 42 3.40 0.78 4.21
N GLY A 43 3.37 0.62 2.89
CA GLY A 43 2.16 0.20 2.20
C GLY A 43 1.71 -1.19 2.60
N ALA A 44 2.66 -2.11 2.71
CA ALA A 44 2.34 -3.47 3.14
C ALA A 44 1.78 -3.48 4.56
N ALA A 45 2.36 -2.69 5.46
CA ALA A 45 1.88 -2.60 6.82
C ALA A 45 0.45 -2.05 6.87
N ILE A 46 0.16 -1.02 6.08
CA ILE A 46 -1.18 -0.44 6.02
C ILE A 46 -2.18 -1.49 5.54
N ILE A 47 -1.84 -2.21 4.49
CA ILE A 47 -2.72 -3.24 3.93
C ILE A 47 -2.96 -4.35 4.95
N GLU A 48 -1.92 -4.77 5.66
CA GLU A 48 -2.07 -5.83 6.66
C GLU A 48 -2.94 -5.38 7.82
N ILE A 49 -2.78 -4.15 8.27
CA ILE A 49 -3.61 -3.60 9.33
C ILE A 49 -5.07 -3.54 8.86
N CYS A 50 -5.30 -3.06 7.65
CA CYS A 50 -6.66 -3.01 7.11
C CYS A 50 -7.25 -4.40 6.98
N ASN A 51 -6.43 -5.39 6.64
CA ASN A 51 -6.91 -6.76 6.50
C ASN A 51 -7.47 -7.31 7.81
N LEU A 52 -6.95 -6.86 8.95
CA LEU A 52 -7.47 -7.26 10.25
C LEU A 52 -8.90 -6.77 10.48
N PHE A 53 -9.31 -5.73 9.77
CA PHE A 53 -10.65 -5.18 9.90
C PHE A 53 -11.60 -5.64 8.81
N VAL A 54 -11.14 -6.51 7.91
CA VAL A 54 -12.01 -7.04 6.88
C VAL A 54 -12.96 -8.06 7.49
N GLN A 55 -14.25 -7.89 7.22
CA GLN A 55 -15.26 -8.80 7.74
C GLN A 55 -15.30 -10.06 6.91
N PRO A 56 -15.47 -11.22 7.56
CA PRO A 56 -15.62 -12.46 6.81
C PRO A 56 -16.85 -12.39 5.89
N ALA A 57 -16.72 -13.00 4.73
CA ALA A 57 -17.79 -12.97 3.74
C ALA A 57 -19.07 -13.61 4.28
N GLU A 58 -18.93 -14.65 5.03
CA GLU A 58 -20.06 -15.42 5.58
C GLU A 58 -20.36 -14.98 7.01
N GLY A 59 -19.73 -14.03 7.47
CA GLY A 59 -19.91 -13.53 8.83
C GLY A 59 -21.31 -13.14 9.08
N LYS A 60 -21.50 -13.64 8.90
CA LYS A 60 -22.48 -13.32 8.82
C LYS A 60 -22.91 -13.49 9.46
#